data_ec27d32c9cd40a45dfafb3561098be72
#
_entry.id   ec27d32c9cd40a45dfafb3561098be72
#
_cell.length_a   1.000
_cell.length_b   1.000
_cell.length_c   1.000
_cell.angle_alpha   90.00
_cell.angle_beta   90.00
_cell.angle_gamma   90.00
#
_symmetry.space_group_name_H-M   'P 1'
#
loop_
_entity.id
_entity.type
_entity.pdbx_description
1 polymer ?
#
loop_
_entity_poly.entity_id
_entity_poly.type
_entity_poly.pdbx_seq_one_letter_code
_entity_poly.pdbx_strand_id
1 'polypeptide(L)'
;MALPTVPIKASPGDGKSALQRIARLPPLVPYSDMNFREKIVPWDKLDPWRAESKARKQKLVVTNGCFDILHAGHVTYLEAARNEGDALLVGLTSDRWVRDIKGPGRPVNDENDRALVLAALESVTGVCIFPDKTALNFLSRVKPEVYVKGGDYTLDTLVQEERRMLEQARVRIVLLKHVPGKSTTSLLQKIAGL
;
A
#
# COMPACT_ATOMS: atom_id res chain seq x y z
N MET A 1 -5.81 23.57 -24.04
CA MET A 1 -6.80 22.59 -23.58
C MET A 1 -6.59 22.44 -22.08
N ALA A 2 -7.48 23.00 -21.24
CA ALA A 2 -7.32 23.00 -19.78
C ALA A 2 -7.56 21.57 -19.24
N LEU A 3 -6.68 21.11 -18.36
CA LEU A 3 -6.85 19.83 -17.66
C LEU A 3 -8.13 19.88 -16.80
N PRO A 4 -8.94 18.82 -16.75
CA PRO A 4 -10.10 18.77 -15.91
C PRO A 4 -9.67 18.80 -14.43
N THR A 5 -10.08 19.83 -13.72
CA THR A 5 -9.96 19.89 -12.27
C THR A 5 -10.83 18.81 -11.65
N VAL A 6 -10.21 17.83 -11.01
CA VAL A 6 -10.91 16.86 -10.16
C VAL A 6 -11.41 17.64 -8.93
N PRO A 7 -12.73 17.71 -8.66
CA PRO A 7 -13.21 18.37 -7.48
C PRO A 7 -12.76 17.56 -6.25
N ILE A 8 -11.84 18.12 -5.48
CA ILE A 8 -11.52 17.64 -4.14
C ILE A 8 -12.76 17.95 -3.31
N LYS A 9 -13.58 16.94 -3.02
CA LYS A 9 -14.64 17.06 -2.01
C LYS A 9 -13.95 17.39 -0.69
N ALA A 10 -14.09 18.63 -0.25
CA ALA A 10 -13.68 19.03 1.08
C ALA A 10 -14.47 18.17 2.10
N SER A 11 -13.75 17.54 3.01
CA SER A 11 -14.36 16.93 4.21
C SER A 11 -15.18 17.98 4.93
N PRO A 12 -16.34 17.62 5.56
CA PRO A 12 -17.17 18.59 6.27
C PRO A 12 -16.31 19.31 7.32
N GLY A 13 -16.26 20.62 7.20
CA GLY A 13 -15.22 21.44 7.79
C GLY A 13 -15.28 21.52 9.31
N ASP A 14 -14.11 21.62 9.90
CA ASP A 14 -13.85 22.07 11.28
C ASP A 14 -13.92 23.61 11.43
N GLY A 15 -14.52 24.32 10.49
CA GLY A 15 -14.72 25.78 10.52
C GLY A 15 -13.43 26.64 10.41
N LYS A 16 -12.27 26.02 10.16
CA LYS A 16 -10.97 26.74 10.12
C LYS A 16 -10.66 27.31 8.75
N SER A 17 -10.15 28.53 8.72
CA SER A 17 -9.73 29.17 7.48
C SER A 17 -8.53 28.45 6.83
N ALA A 18 -8.35 28.61 5.50
CA ALA A 18 -7.21 28.05 4.79
C ALA A 18 -5.87 28.46 5.42
N LEU A 19 -5.75 29.68 5.92
CA LEU A 19 -4.57 30.18 6.64
C LEU A 19 -4.31 29.44 7.96
N GLN A 20 -5.35 29.07 8.70
CA GLN A 20 -5.22 28.28 9.92
C GLN A 20 -4.82 26.84 9.67
N ARG A 21 -5.14 26.30 8.48
CA ARG A 21 -4.68 24.98 8.03
C ARG A 21 -3.22 25.00 7.63
N ILE A 22 -2.76 26.07 6.95
CA ILE A 22 -1.35 26.25 6.59
C ILE A 22 -0.47 26.38 7.84
N ALA A 23 -0.93 27.10 8.87
CA ALA A 23 -0.20 27.27 10.14
C ALA A 23 -0.02 25.94 10.93
N ARG A 24 -0.71 24.87 10.55
CA ARG A 24 -0.59 23.54 11.16
C ARG A 24 0.23 22.55 10.33
N LEU A 25 0.76 22.99 9.19
CA LEU A 25 1.69 22.13 8.46
C LEU A 25 2.92 21.88 9.36
N PRO A 26 3.38 20.63 9.46
CA PRO A 26 4.63 20.36 10.12
C PRO A 26 5.74 21.21 9.46
N PRO A 27 6.79 21.56 10.21
CA PRO A 27 7.92 22.28 9.63
C PRO A 27 8.43 21.52 8.41
N LEU A 28 8.81 22.26 7.35
CA LEU A 28 9.41 21.65 6.18
C LEU A 28 10.66 20.89 6.61
N VAL A 29 10.63 19.59 6.48
CA VAL A 29 11.81 18.74 6.71
C VAL A 29 12.79 19.05 5.57
N PRO A 30 14.07 19.38 5.85
CA PRO A 30 15.07 19.57 4.82
C PRO A 30 15.10 18.31 3.92
N TYR A 31 15.20 18.50 2.61
CA TYR A 31 15.20 17.40 1.65
C TYR A 31 16.32 16.37 1.94
N SER A 32 17.44 16.82 2.50
CA SER A 32 18.54 15.98 3.00
C SER A 32 18.15 14.96 4.05
N ASP A 33 17.09 15.24 4.83
CA ASP A 33 16.68 14.43 5.97
C ASP A 33 15.53 13.48 5.63
N MET A 34 14.98 13.57 4.40
CA MET A 34 13.94 12.66 3.90
C MET A 34 14.56 11.45 3.22
N ASN A 35 14.74 10.37 3.97
CA ASN A 35 15.24 9.12 3.42
C ASN A 35 14.12 8.07 3.34
N PHE A 36 13.28 8.15 2.32
CA PHE A 36 12.21 7.18 2.11
C PHE A 36 12.73 5.75 1.85
N ARG A 37 14.03 5.59 1.49
CA ARG A 37 14.65 4.26 1.35
C ARG A 37 14.68 3.47 2.65
N GLU A 38 14.70 4.15 3.79
CA GLU A 38 14.62 3.51 5.12
C GLU A 38 13.28 2.84 5.39
N LYS A 39 12.24 3.17 4.61
CA LYS A 39 10.96 2.48 4.66
C LYS A 39 11.01 1.09 3.98
N ILE A 40 12.06 0.76 3.20
CA ILE A 40 12.21 -0.57 2.62
C ILE A 40 12.75 -1.51 3.69
N VAL A 41 11.90 -2.42 4.15
CA VAL A 41 12.19 -3.36 5.22
C VAL A 41 12.68 -4.67 4.61
N PRO A 42 13.96 -5.04 4.78
CA PRO A 42 14.46 -6.33 4.33
C PRO A 42 13.69 -7.49 4.97
N TRP A 43 13.54 -8.59 4.22
CA TRP A 43 12.78 -9.75 4.71
C TRP A 43 13.31 -10.31 6.02
N ASP A 44 14.62 -10.36 6.23
CA ASP A 44 15.27 -10.80 7.47
C ASP A 44 15.11 -9.80 8.63
N LYS A 45 14.76 -8.55 8.35
CA LYS A 45 14.53 -7.48 9.34
C LYS A 45 13.04 -7.25 9.67
N LEU A 46 12.14 -8.04 9.09
CA LEU A 46 10.70 -7.88 9.27
C LEU A 46 10.26 -8.05 10.74
N ASP A 47 10.78 -9.06 11.44
CA ASP A 47 10.40 -9.31 12.84
C ASP A 47 10.88 -8.21 13.80
N PRO A 48 12.14 -7.74 13.79
CA PRO A 48 12.56 -6.60 14.59
C PRO A 48 11.81 -5.32 14.24
N TRP A 49 11.54 -5.04 12.95
CA TRP A 49 10.72 -3.91 12.53
C TRP A 49 9.31 -3.97 13.14
N ARG A 50 8.69 -5.16 13.11
CA ARG A 50 7.37 -5.36 13.71
C ARG A 50 7.40 -5.21 15.25
N ALA A 51 8.44 -5.69 15.90
CA ALA A 51 8.61 -5.53 17.34
C ALA A 51 8.67 -4.05 17.74
N GLU A 52 9.37 -3.22 16.98
CA GLU A 52 9.42 -1.78 17.18
C GLU A 52 8.04 -1.11 16.99
N SER A 53 7.31 -1.45 15.95
CA SER A 53 5.93 -0.97 15.73
C SER A 53 5.02 -1.31 16.92
N LYS A 54 5.15 -2.52 17.48
CA LYS A 54 4.41 -2.93 18.69
C LYS A 54 4.82 -2.13 19.93
N ALA A 55 6.11 -1.91 20.13
CA ALA A 55 6.63 -1.13 21.26
C ALA A 55 6.07 0.31 21.23
N ARG A 56 5.89 0.86 20.02
CA ARG A 56 5.24 2.16 19.80
C ARG A 56 3.70 2.11 19.94
N LYS A 57 3.11 0.94 20.21
CA LYS A 57 1.66 0.71 20.31
C LYS A 57 0.89 1.12 19.05
N GLN A 58 1.52 1.03 17.90
CA GLN A 58 0.91 1.38 16.62
C GLN A 58 -0.05 0.29 16.16
N LYS A 59 -1.24 0.70 15.76
CA LYS A 59 -2.19 -0.14 15.05
C LYS A 59 -1.72 -0.31 13.61
N LEU A 60 -1.09 -1.45 13.35
CA LEU A 60 -0.50 -1.75 12.07
C LEU A 60 -1.56 -2.23 11.07
N VAL A 61 -1.62 -1.54 9.94
CA VAL A 61 -2.36 -1.96 8.75
C VAL A 61 -1.40 -2.64 7.79
N VAL A 62 -1.85 -3.74 7.19
CA VAL A 62 -1.09 -4.44 6.16
C VAL A 62 -1.94 -4.60 4.91
N THR A 63 -1.30 -4.41 3.77
CA THR A 63 -1.80 -4.83 2.47
C THR A 63 -0.71 -5.55 1.70
N ASN A 64 -1.07 -6.31 0.66
CA ASN A 64 -0.10 -6.90 -0.26
C ASN A 64 -0.58 -6.87 -1.70
N GLY A 65 0.38 -6.86 -2.62
CA GLY A 65 0.10 -6.84 -4.05
C GLY A 65 1.32 -6.74 -4.92
N CYS A 66 1.09 -6.74 -6.24
CA CYS A 66 2.15 -6.61 -7.26
C CYS A 66 2.62 -5.17 -7.44
N PHE A 67 1.72 -4.19 -7.40
CA PHE A 67 2.00 -2.77 -7.57
C PHE A 67 2.98 -2.47 -8.71
N ASP A 68 2.73 -3.04 -9.88
CA ASP A 68 3.68 -3.05 -10.99
C ASP A 68 3.90 -1.64 -11.58
N ILE A 69 2.83 -0.99 -12.03
CA ILE A 69 2.84 0.42 -12.42
C ILE A 69 1.85 1.16 -11.53
N LEU A 70 2.35 2.10 -10.73
CA LEU A 70 1.49 2.90 -9.88
C LEU A 70 0.63 3.87 -10.69
N HIS A 71 -0.60 4.05 -10.24
CA HIS A 71 -1.57 4.99 -10.77
C HIS A 71 -2.43 5.56 -9.63
N ALA A 72 -3.21 6.58 -9.91
CA ALA A 72 -4.04 7.26 -8.91
C ALA A 72 -4.91 6.28 -8.08
N GLY A 73 -5.40 5.20 -8.69
CA GLY A 73 -6.16 4.17 -7.96
C GLY A 73 -5.35 3.50 -6.85
N HIS A 74 -4.06 3.24 -7.07
CA HIS A 74 -3.19 2.71 -6.03
C HIS A 74 -2.93 3.75 -4.92
N VAL A 75 -2.68 5.00 -5.28
CA VAL A 75 -2.42 6.09 -4.31
C VAL A 75 -3.62 6.28 -3.38
N THR A 76 -4.83 6.43 -3.96
CA THR A 76 -6.08 6.57 -3.19
C THR A 76 -6.36 5.34 -2.32
N TYR A 77 -6.09 4.14 -2.84
CA TYR A 77 -6.25 2.90 -2.10
C TYR A 77 -5.31 2.82 -0.89
N LEU A 78 -4.02 3.13 -1.09
CA LEU A 78 -3.02 3.10 -0.02
C LEU A 78 -3.29 4.17 1.05
N GLU A 79 -3.76 5.34 0.66
CA GLU A 79 -4.22 6.38 1.58
C GLU A 79 -5.43 5.90 2.42
N ALA A 80 -6.43 5.32 1.77
CA ALA A 80 -7.58 4.76 2.47
C ALA A 80 -7.19 3.60 3.40
N ALA A 81 -6.27 2.74 2.98
CA ALA A 81 -5.73 1.68 3.82
C ALA A 81 -4.98 2.25 5.05
N ARG A 82 -4.16 3.29 4.85
CA ARG A 82 -3.43 3.95 5.95
C ARG A 82 -4.35 4.55 7.00
N ASN A 83 -5.52 5.05 6.59
CA ASN A 83 -6.53 5.63 7.49
C ASN A 83 -7.21 4.59 8.40
N GLU A 84 -6.98 3.29 8.17
CA GLU A 84 -7.48 2.20 9.03
C GLU A 84 -6.64 1.96 10.29
N GLY A 85 -5.46 2.61 10.41
CA GLY A 85 -4.56 2.50 11.56
C GLY A 85 -3.46 3.56 11.60
N ASP A 86 -2.42 3.32 12.38
CA ASP A 86 -1.33 4.28 12.66
C ASP A 86 -0.12 4.09 11.73
N ALA A 87 0.03 2.93 11.13
CA ALA A 87 1.12 2.59 10.22
C ALA A 87 0.60 1.67 9.11
N LEU A 88 1.14 1.82 7.89
CA LEU A 88 0.84 0.96 6.74
C LEU A 88 2.10 0.26 6.26
N LEU A 89 2.13 -1.07 6.37
CA LEU A 89 3.14 -1.92 5.75
C LEU A 89 2.59 -2.56 4.48
N VAL A 90 3.31 -2.38 3.38
CA VAL A 90 2.99 -2.98 2.08
C VAL A 90 3.85 -4.23 1.87
N GLY A 91 3.22 -5.39 1.79
CA GLY A 91 3.85 -6.61 1.29
C GLY A 91 3.90 -6.58 -0.23
N LEU A 92 5.11 -6.52 -0.78
CA LEU A 92 5.32 -6.46 -2.22
C LEU A 92 5.65 -7.85 -2.77
N THR A 93 4.86 -8.31 -3.75
CA THR A 93 5.10 -9.58 -4.43
C THR A 93 6.38 -9.50 -5.26
N SER A 94 7.30 -10.45 -5.05
CA SER A 94 8.57 -10.50 -5.80
C SER A 94 8.35 -10.71 -7.30
N ASP A 95 9.32 -10.31 -8.11
CA ASP A 95 9.27 -10.40 -9.59
C ASP A 95 8.97 -11.82 -10.09
N ARG A 96 9.56 -12.80 -9.42
CA ARG A 96 9.32 -14.22 -9.74
C ARG A 96 7.82 -14.53 -9.72
N TRP A 97 7.13 -14.14 -8.65
CA TRP A 97 5.71 -14.47 -8.47
C TRP A 97 4.77 -13.54 -9.23
N VAL A 98 5.19 -12.29 -9.49
CA VAL A 98 4.43 -11.43 -10.42
C VAL A 98 4.41 -12.05 -11.81
N ARG A 99 5.53 -12.59 -12.28
CA ARG A 99 5.66 -13.29 -13.58
C ARG A 99 4.74 -14.50 -13.64
N ASP A 100 4.70 -15.29 -12.56
CA ASP A 100 3.83 -16.47 -12.46
C ASP A 100 2.33 -16.10 -12.48
N ILE A 101 1.95 -15.00 -11.82
CA ILE A 101 0.55 -14.57 -11.67
C ILE A 101 0.04 -13.79 -12.90
N LYS A 102 0.87 -12.95 -13.52
CA LYS A 102 0.48 -11.99 -14.56
C LYS A 102 0.94 -12.38 -15.97
N GLY A 103 1.79 -13.38 -16.09
CA GLY A 103 2.32 -13.89 -17.36
C GLY A 103 3.61 -13.20 -17.82
N PRO A 104 4.10 -13.59 -19.03
CA PRO A 104 5.32 -13.06 -19.60
C PRO A 104 5.22 -11.55 -19.85
N GLY A 105 6.35 -10.84 -19.74
CA GLY A 105 6.39 -9.39 -19.87
C GLY A 105 5.96 -8.62 -18.60
N ARG A 106 5.70 -9.35 -17.51
CA ARG A 106 5.37 -8.73 -16.20
C ARG A 106 6.33 -9.25 -15.13
N PRO A 107 6.71 -8.43 -14.12
CA PRO A 107 6.34 -7.02 -14.01
C PRO A 107 7.06 -6.15 -15.06
N VAL A 108 6.59 -4.92 -15.28
CA VAL A 108 7.26 -3.91 -16.12
C VAL A 108 8.44 -3.30 -15.35
N ASN A 109 8.21 -2.94 -14.08
CA ASN A 109 9.25 -2.45 -13.17
C ASN A 109 9.70 -3.60 -12.27
N ASP A 110 11.02 -3.71 -12.05
CA ASP A 110 11.55 -4.71 -11.13
C ASP A 110 11.14 -4.44 -9.67
N GLU A 111 11.30 -5.44 -8.81
CA GLU A 111 10.83 -5.39 -7.43
C GLU A 111 11.48 -4.27 -6.60
N ASN A 112 12.73 -3.87 -6.90
CA ASN A 112 13.41 -2.81 -6.19
C ASN A 112 12.84 -1.44 -6.58
N ASP A 113 12.61 -1.20 -7.87
CA ASP A 113 11.99 0.02 -8.38
C ASP A 113 10.56 0.14 -7.84
N ARG A 114 9.79 -0.94 -7.84
CA ARG A 114 8.44 -0.97 -7.30
C ARG A 114 8.42 -0.66 -5.80
N ALA A 115 9.36 -1.24 -5.04
CA ALA A 115 9.51 -0.96 -3.61
C ALA A 115 9.89 0.48 -3.35
N LEU A 116 10.81 1.04 -4.15
CA LEU A 116 11.28 2.42 -4.03
C LEU A 116 10.14 3.42 -4.26
N VAL A 117 9.35 3.22 -5.32
CA VAL A 117 8.21 4.10 -5.65
C VAL A 117 7.13 4.03 -4.57
N LEU A 118 6.84 2.83 -4.04
CA LEU A 118 5.91 2.67 -2.91
C LEU A 118 6.42 3.36 -1.64
N ALA A 119 7.70 3.21 -1.33
CA ALA A 119 8.30 3.81 -0.14
C ALA A 119 8.28 5.36 -0.18
N ALA A 120 8.30 5.95 -1.38
CA ALA A 120 8.20 7.40 -1.57
C ALA A 120 6.79 7.96 -1.27
N LEU A 121 5.76 7.12 -1.18
CA LEU A 121 4.41 7.58 -0.85
C LEU A 121 4.30 7.95 0.63
N GLU A 122 3.64 9.06 0.93
CA GLU A 122 3.41 9.53 2.30
C GLU A 122 2.60 8.53 3.13
N SER A 123 1.57 7.93 2.53
CA SER A 123 0.69 6.95 3.18
C SER A 123 1.39 5.65 3.58
N VAL A 124 2.56 5.34 3.01
CA VAL A 124 3.29 4.09 3.25
C VAL A 124 4.33 4.28 4.35
N THR A 125 4.27 3.47 5.40
CA THR A 125 5.23 3.47 6.52
C THR A 125 6.36 2.46 6.30
N GLY A 126 6.07 1.35 5.62
CA GLY A 126 7.06 0.33 5.29
C GLY A 126 6.69 -0.46 4.03
N VAL A 127 7.69 -0.97 3.34
CA VAL A 127 7.55 -1.89 2.20
C VAL A 127 8.45 -3.08 2.42
N CYS A 128 7.90 -4.29 2.32
CA CYS A 128 8.68 -5.53 2.43
C CYS A 128 8.42 -6.42 1.22
N ILE A 129 9.48 -6.75 0.46
CA ILE A 129 9.40 -7.73 -0.62
C ILE A 129 9.40 -9.11 0.03
N PHE A 130 8.34 -9.90 -0.18
CA PHE A 130 8.26 -11.24 0.38
C PHE A 130 8.56 -12.31 -0.70
N PRO A 131 9.24 -13.41 -0.31
CA PRO A 131 9.78 -14.39 -1.27
C PRO A 131 8.77 -15.43 -1.73
N ASP A 132 7.59 -15.51 -1.10
CA ASP A 132 6.61 -16.59 -1.29
C ASP A 132 5.58 -16.25 -2.36
N LYS A 133 4.92 -17.29 -2.91
CA LYS A 133 3.84 -17.13 -3.89
C LYS A 133 2.59 -16.47 -3.29
N THR A 134 2.26 -16.82 -2.06
CA THR A 134 1.16 -16.24 -1.29
C THR A 134 1.69 -15.37 -0.15
N ALA A 135 0.87 -14.50 0.39
CA ALA A 135 1.27 -13.66 1.50
C ALA A 135 1.14 -14.37 2.87
N LEU A 136 0.85 -15.66 2.91
CA LEU A 136 0.59 -16.40 4.16
C LEU A 136 1.75 -16.29 5.15
N ASN A 137 2.99 -16.57 4.72
CA ASN A 137 4.17 -16.50 5.57
C ASN A 137 4.44 -15.04 6.00
N PHE A 138 4.35 -14.09 5.08
CA PHE A 138 4.48 -12.65 5.37
C PHE A 138 3.48 -12.22 6.44
N LEU A 139 2.19 -12.52 6.27
CA LEU A 139 1.13 -12.16 7.19
C LEU A 139 1.27 -12.85 8.56
N SER A 140 1.70 -14.11 8.58
CA SER A 140 1.91 -14.88 9.82
C SER A 140 3.06 -14.31 10.67
N ARG A 141 4.10 -13.76 10.03
CA ARG A 141 5.21 -13.08 10.73
C ARG A 141 4.81 -11.71 11.23
N VAL A 142 4.14 -10.92 10.40
CA VAL A 142 3.75 -9.53 10.73
C VAL A 142 2.65 -9.50 11.80
N LYS A 143 1.65 -10.37 11.71
CA LYS A 143 0.47 -10.39 12.61
C LYS A 143 -0.12 -8.98 12.78
N PRO A 144 -0.71 -8.42 11.71
CA PRO A 144 -1.25 -7.06 11.75
C PRO A 144 -2.50 -6.96 12.60
N GLU A 145 -2.89 -5.75 13.01
CA GLU A 145 -4.20 -5.47 13.60
C GLU A 145 -5.28 -5.34 12.53
N VAL A 146 -4.90 -4.88 11.33
CA VAL A 146 -5.81 -4.73 10.20
C VAL A 146 -5.16 -5.25 8.93
N TYR A 147 -5.90 -6.05 8.17
CA TYR A 147 -5.52 -6.46 6.82
C TYR A 147 -6.47 -5.81 5.82
N VAL A 148 -5.91 -5.11 4.83
CA VAL A 148 -6.70 -4.40 3.82
C VAL A 148 -6.46 -5.03 2.45
N LYS A 149 -7.54 -5.27 1.71
CA LYS A 149 -7.51 -5.67 0.31
C LYS A 149 -8.33 -4.70 -0.53
N GLY A 150 -7.80 -4.34 -1.69
CA GLY A 150 -8.45 -3.42 -2.61
C GLY A 150 -8.83 -4.10 -3.91
N GLY A 151 -9.90 -3.66 -4.54
CA GLY A 151 -10.37 -4.20 -5.81
C GLY A 151 -11.70 -4.92 -5.69
N ASP A 152 -11.90 -5.91 -6.54
CA ASP A 152 -13.13 -6.71 -6.58
C ASP A 152 -13.06 -7.93 -5.65
N TYR A 153 -12.23 -7.84 -4.60
CA TYR A 153 -12.14 -8.92 -3.62
C TYR A 153 -13.37 -8.97 -2.74
N THR A 154 -13.84 -10.19 -2.52
CA THR A 154 -14.79 -10.56 -1.46
C THR A 154 -14.07 -11.48 -0.47
N LEU A 155 -14.66 -11.76 0.67
CA LEU A 155 -14.08 -12.73 1.61
C LEU A 155 -13.87 -14.11 0.96
N ASP A 156 -14.72 -14.48 0.01
CA ASP A 156 -14.67 -15.79 -0.67
C ASP A 156 -13.60 -15.84 -1.78
N THR A 157 -13.23 -14.69 -2.34
CA THR A 157 -12.18 -14.60 -3.38
C THR A 157 -10.78 -14.34 -2.81
N LEU A 158 -10.66 -14.09 -1.50
CA LEU A 158 -9.36 -14.07 -0.83
C LEU A 158 -8.70 -15.46 -0.88
N VAL A 159 -7.39 -15.50 -0.80
CA VAL A 159 -6.66 -16.77 -0.57
C VAL A 159 -7.15 -17.35 0.76
N GLN A 160 -7.83 -18.49 0.69
CA GLN A 160 -8.57 -19.03 1.85
C GLN A 160 -7.69 -19.39 3.05
N GLU A 161 -6.44 -19.77 2.79
CA GLU A 161 -5.46 -20.02 3.85
C GLU A 161 -5.07 -18.74 4.58
N GLU A 162 -4.84 -17.63 3.83
CA GLU A 162 -4.59 -16.32 4.39
C GLU A 162 -5.78 -15.84 5.23
N ARG A 163 -7.01 -15.96 4.68
CA ARG A 163 -8.24 -15.59 5.38
C ARG A 163 -8.39 -16.35 6.70
N ARG A 164 -8.28 -17.68 6.68
CA ARG A 164 -8.43 -18.49 7.90
C ARG A 164 -7.41 -18.11 8.96
N MET A 165 -6.15 -17.92 8.57
CA MET A 165 -5.09 -17.50 9.50
C MET A 165 -5.39 -16.13 10.11
N LEU A 166 -5.84 -15.17 9.32
CA LEU A 166 -6.20 -13.82 9.78
C LEU A 166 -7.40 -13.86 10.73
N GLU A 167 -8.45 -14.62 10.41
CA GLU A 167 -9.63 -14.80 11.26
C GLU A 167 -9.26 -15.46 12.61
N GLN A 168 -8.45 -16.51 12.60
CA GLN A 168 -7.95 -17.18 13.81
C GLN A 168 -7.11 -16.22 14.68
N ALA A 169 -6.33 -15.35 14.05
CA ALA A 169 -5.55 -14.32 14.72
C ALA A 169 -6.37 -13.09 15.13
N ARG A 170 -7.69 -13.08 14.88
CA ARG A 170 -8.61 -11.96 15.15
C ARG A 170 -8.20 -10.66 14.47
N VAL A 171 -7.58 -10.75 13.31
CA VAL A 171 -7.22 -9.60 12.47
C VAL A 171 -8.47 -9.05 11.81
N ARG A 172 -8.67 -7.74 11.85
CA ARG A 172 -9.77 -7.10 11.15
C ARG A 172 -9.48 -7.05 9.64
N ILE A 173 -10.31 -7.71 8.84
CA ILE A 173 -10.21 -7.69 7.38
C ILE A 173 -11.09 -6.57 6.84
N VAL A 174 -10.51 -5.68 6.02
CA VAL A 174 -11.20 -4.56 5.38
C VAL A 174 -11.06 -4.69 3.86
N LEU A 175 -12.20 -4.68 3.17
CA LEU A 175 -12.26 -4.74 1.72
C LEU A 175 -12.61 -3.33 1.20
N LEU A 176 -11.67 -2.71 0.48
CA LEU A 176 -11.87 -1.39 -0.12
C LEU A 176 -12.27 -1.53 -1.58
N LYS A 177 -13.28 -0.76 -1.99
CA LYS A 177 -13.75 -0.76 -3.37
C LYS A 177 -12.70 -0.23 -4.33
N HIS A 178 -12.66 -0.78 -5.52
CA HIS A 178 -11.80 -0.31 -6.60
C HIS A 178 -12.19 1.11 -7.05
N VAL A 179 -11.19 1.92 -7.41
CA VAL A 179 -11.45 3.22 -8.08
C VAL A 179 -11.76 2.94 -9.55
N PRO A 180 -12.99 3.23 -10.03
CA PRO A 180 -13.39 2.88 -11.39
C PRO A 180 -12.45 3.43 -12.46
N GLY A 181 -12.19 2.65 -13.51
CA GLY A 181 -11.39 3.06 -14.67
C GLY A 181 -9.88 3.19 -14.42
N LYS A 182 -9.37 2.72 -13.29
CA LYS A 182 -7.93 2.77 -12.95
C LYS A 182 -7.37 1.38 -12.79
N SER A 183 -6.60 0.90 -13.78
CA SER A 183 -5.86 -0.36 -13.69
C SER A 183 -4.55 -0.27 -14.47
N THR A 184 -3.54 -1.04 -14.04
CA THR A 184 -2.28 -1.17 -14.78
C THR A 184 -2.51 -1.71 -16.19
N THR A 185 -3.46 -2.64 -16.36
CA THR A 185 -3.80 -3.20 -17.68
C THR A 185 -4.34 -2.12 -18.62
N SER A 186 -5.26 -1.28 -18.15
CA SER A 186 -5.79 -0.18 -18.97
C SER A 186 -4.75 0.87 -19.33
N LEU A 187 -3.76 1.10 -18.45
CA LEU A 187 -2.63 1.97 -18.77
C LEU A 187 -1.75 1.39 -19.87
N LEU A 188 -1.40 0.11 -19.77
CA LEU A 188 -0.58 -0.57 -20.80
C LEU A 188 -1.29 -0.62 -22.14
N GLN A 189 -2.61 -0.87 -22.17
CA GLN A 189 -3.40 -0.83 -23.39
C GLN A 189 -3.39 0.55 -24.06
N LYS A 190 -3.49 1.63 -23.26
CA LYS A 190 -3.39 3.00 -23.79
C LYS A 190 -2.01 3.30 -24.36
N ILE A 191 -0.94 2.87 -23.69
CA ILE A 191 0.44 3.06 -24.17
C ILE A 191 0.68 2.25 -25.45
N ALA A 192 0.18 1.01 -25.55
CA ALA A 192 0.33 0.16 -26.72
C ALA A 192 -0.49 0.66 -27.93
N GLY A 193 -1.50 1.49 -27.71
CA GLY A 193 -2.32 2.12 -28.77
C GLY A 193 -1.85 3.51 -29.23
N LEU A 194 -0.72 4.00 -28.70
CA LEU A 194 -0.04 5.24 -29.12
C LEU A 194 0.96 4.94 -30.23
#